data_da372ba946464fc73daa61a5591c3b31
#
_entry.id   da372ba946464fc73daa61a5591c3b31
#
_cell.length_a   1.000
_cell.length_b   1.000
_cell.length_c   1.000
_cell.angle_alpha   90.00
_cell.angle_beta   90.00
_cell.angle_gamma   90.00
#
_symmetry.space_group_name_H-M   'P 1'
#
loop_
_entity.id
_entity.type
_entity.pdbx_description
1 polymer ?
#
loop_
_entity_poly.entity_id
_entity_poly.type
_entity_poly.pdbx_seq_one_letter_code
_entity_poly.pdbx_strand_id
1 'polypeptide(L)'
;MSNFLKIKNLSVNVEDKTIINDLNLDIKKGEVHAIMGPNGSGKSTLSNVLAGKNGYTISKGSIDFCGEDLISLEPNERANKGIFLAFQYPVEIPGVTNINFIKTAFDSNRKFRGLDPIKPGDFLKLIKEKSQILGIPDDRLKRQLNVGFSGGEKKRNEALQLMILNPLLAILDETDSGLDVDAFK
;
A
#
# COMPACT_ATOMS: atom_id res chain seq x y z
N MET A 1 19.96 -2.32 17.22
CA MET A 1 19.06 -2.83 16.17
C MET A 1 18.27 -1.64 15.63
N SER A 2 18.32 -1.35 14.33
CA SER A 2 17.58 -0.23 13.77
C SER A 2 16.07 -0.54 13.86
N ASN A 3 15.29 0.41 14.38
CA ASN A 3 13.84 0.32 14.41
C ASN A 3 13.33 0.20 12.95
N PHE A 4 12.32 -0.65 12.72
CA PHE A 4 11.75 -0.78 11.38
C PHE A 4 10.71 0.31 11.11
N LEU A 5 9.70 0.44 11.99
CA LEU A 5 8.78 1.57 12.01
C LEU A 5 8.61 2.02 13.47
N LYS A 6 8.81 3.30 13.73
CA LYS A 6 8.64 3.87 15.07
C LYS A 6 7.87 5.18 15.01
N ILE A 7 6.76 5.22 15.70
CA ILE A 7 5.91 6.39 15.86
C ILE A 7 6.00 6.85 17.30
N LYS A 8 6.23 8.15 17.51
CA LYS A 8 6.32 8.74 18.85
C LYS A 8 5.41 9.96 18.95
N ASN A 9 4.54 9.96 19.96
CA ASN A 9 3.67 11.06 20.35
C ASN A 9 2.91 11.69 19.16
N LEU A 10 2.51 10.87 18.18
CA LEU A 10 1.90 11.33 16.94
C LEU A 10 0.51 11.88 17.18
N SER A 11 0.29 13.13 16.80
CA SER A 11 -1.03 13.76 16.76
C SER A 11 -1.32 14.26 15.36
N VAL A 12 -2.52 13.90 14.85
CA VAL A 12 -2.94 14.19 13.48
C VAL A 12 -4.29 14.84 13.47
N ASN A 13 -4.40 15.93 12.72
CA ASN A 13 -5.63 16.64 12.47
C ASN A 13 -6.15 16.39 11.04
N VAL A 14 -7.46 16.32 10.92
CA VAL A 14 -8.17 16.41 9.65
C VAL A 14 -9.01 17.68 9.75
N GLU A 15 -8.74 18.65 8.88
CA GLU A 15 -9.26 20.02 9.06
C GLU A 15 -8.91 20.53 10.48
N ASP A 16 -9.90 20.99 11.25
CA ASP A 16 -9.72 21.50 12.61
C ASP A 16 -9.91 20.44 13.70
N LYS A 17 -10.12 19.16 13.33
CA LYS A 17 -10.40 18.11 14.31
C LYS A 17 -9.20 17.20 14.50
N THR A 18 -8.75 17.03 15.73
CA THR A 18 -7.76 16.02 16.09
C THR A 18 -8.38 14.61 16.04
N ILE A 19 -7.84 13.76 15.17
CA ILE A 19 -8.31 12.38 14.98
C ILE A 19 -7.39 11.39 15.69
N ILE A 20 -6.07 11.61 15.59
CA ILE A 20 -5.08 10.82 16.33
C ILE A 20 -4.46 11.73 17.38
N ASN A 21 -4.39 11.25 18.61
CA ASN A 21 -3.84 12.02 19.73
C ASN A 21 -2.80 11.17 20.49
N ASP A 22 -1.57 11.63 20.50
CA ASP A 22 -0.43 11.07 21.24
C ASP A 22 -0.17 9.57 20.98
N LEU A 23 -0.32 9.13 19.73
CA LEU A 23 -0.09 7.74 19.35
C LEU A 23 1.39 7.37 19.44
N ASN A 24 1.67 6.25 20.09
CA ASN A 24 2.97 5.62 20.14
C ASN A 24 2.87 4.20 19.61
N LEU A 25 3.74 3.83 18.64
CA LEU A 25 3.76 2.50 18.01
C LEU A 25 5.20 2.16 17.62
N ASP A 26 5.63 0.95 17.94
CA ASP A 26 6.94 0.42 17.56
C ASP A 26 6.73 -0.95 16.89
N ILE A 27 7.13 -1.07 15.63
CA ILE A 27 7.01 -2.30 14.83
C ILE A 27 8.41 -2.73 14.43
N LYS A 28 8.76 -3.99 14.66
CA LYS A 28 10.01 -4.59 14.22
C LYS A 28 9.83 -5.27 12.88
N LYS A 29 10.92 -5.45 12.18
CA LYS A 29 10.91 -6.17 10.90
C LYS A 29 10.40 -7.60 11.07
N GLY A 30 9.41 -8.00 10.24
CA GLY A 30 8.81 -9.33 10.26
C GLY A 30 7.66 -9.50 11.25
N GLU A 31 7.29 -8.45 11.99
CA GLU A 31 6.11 -8.48 12.85
C GLU A 31 4.83 -8.18 12.07
N VAL A 32 3.72 -8.73 12.54
CA VAL A 32 2.37 -8.42 12.09
C VAL A 32 1.63 -7.74 13.23
N HIS A 33 1.16 -6.52 13.01
CA HIS A 33 0.42 -5.75 14.00
C HIS A 33 -1.02 -5.54 13.53
N ALA A 34 -1.99 -5.96 14.33
CA ALA A 34 -3.41 -5.67 14.10
C ALA A 34 -3.82 -4.41 14.87
N ILE A 35 -4.23 -3.37 14.13
CA ILE A 35 -4.76 -2.13 14.72
C ILE A 35 -6.27 -2.27 14.83
N MET A 36 -6.77 -2.35 16.06
CA MET A 36 -8.19 -2.57 16.34
C MET A 36 -8.81 -1.34 17.01
N GLY A 37 -10.10 -1.13 16.80
CA GLY A 37 -10.84 -0.04 17.41
C GLY A 37 -12.18 0.21 16.70
N PRO A 38 -13.11 0.97 17.32
CA PRO A 38 -14.41 1.30 16.75
C PRO A 38 -14.27 2.15 15.46
N ASN A 39 -15.36 2.27 14.72
CA ASN A 39 -15.39 3.15 13.55
C ASN A 39 -15.14 4.60 13.99
N GLY A 40 -14.34 5.33 13.21
CA GLY A 40 -13.94 6.70 13.53
C GLY A 40 -12.79 6.83 14.55
N SER A 41 -12.16 5.72 15.01
CA SER A 41 -11.05 5.78 15.96
C SER A 41 -9.69 6.19 15.35
N GLY A 42 -9.64 6.46 14.04
CA GLY A 42 -8.43 6.92 13.36
C GLY A 42 -7.59 5.83 12.68
N LYS A 43 -8.07 4.59 12.56
CA LYS A 43 -7.35 3.48 11.88
C LYS A 43 -6.94 3.86 10.46
N SER A 44 -7.92 4.21 9.61
CA SER A 44 -7.66 4.61 8.22
C SER A 44 -6.91 5.95 8.13
N THR A 45 -7.05 6.83 9.15
CA THR A 45 -6.25 8.05 9.24
C THR A 45 -4.77 7.70 9.40
N LEU A 46 -4.42 6.76 10.28
CA LEU A 46 -3.05 6.30 10.44
C LEU A 46 -2.49 5.69 9.15
N SER A 47 -3.27 4.83 8.49
CA SER A 47 -2.90 4.22 7.19
C SER A 47 -2.59 5.29 6.13
N ASN A 48 -3.47 6.29 5.99
CA ASN A 48 -3.30 7.38 5.05
C ASN A 48 -2.11 8.29 5.37
N VAL A 49 -1.88 8.59 6.66
CA VAL A 49 -0.73 9.38 7.12
C VAL A 49 0.58 8.66 6.81
N LEU A 50 0.68 7.35 7.05
CA LEU A 50 1.85 6.56 6.73
C LEU A 50 2.12 6.50 5.23
N ALA A 51 1.08 6.46 4.40
CA ALA A 51 1.19 6.50 2.94
C ALA A 51 1.49 7.91 2.39
N GLY A 52 1.40 8.96 3.21
CA GLY A 52 1.64 10.35 2.78
C GLY A 52 0.47 11.00 2.05
N LYS A 53 -0.75 10.51 2.23
CA LYS A 53 -1.93 11.08 1.57
C LYS A 53 -2.19 12.51 2.06
N ASN A 54 -2.48 13.41 1.11
CA ASN A 54 -2.82 14.80 1.41
C ASN A 54 -4.13 14.92 2.24
N GLY A 55 -4.29 16.04 2.95
CA GLY A 55 -5.48 16.33 3.76
C GLY A 55 -5.34 15.92 5.23
N TYR A 56 -4.16 15.48 5.65
CA TYR A 56 -3.82 15.16 7.04
C TYR A 56 -2.70 16.06 7.53
N THR A 57 -2.92 16.76 8.62
CA THR A 57 -1.91 17.65 9.23
C THR A 57 -1.33 16.99 10.47
N ILE A 58 -0.03 16.66 10.43
CA ILE A 58 0.69 16.19 11.60
C ILE A 58 1.03 17.40 12.46
N SER A 59 0.35 17.53 13.61
CA SER A 59 0.52 18.65 14.53
C SER A 59 1.60 18.40 15.57
N LYS A 60 1.93 17.13 15.85
CA LYS A 60 2.94 16.73 16.84
C LYS A 60 3.45 15.34 16.56
N GLY A 61 4.66 15.05 17.03
CA GLY A 61 5.27 13.72 17.01
C GLY A 61 6.21 13.48 15.83
N SER A 62 6.66 12.25 15.71
CA SER A 62 7.59 11.82 14.66
C SER A 62 7.27 10.42 14.18
N ILE A 63 7.60 10.14 12.91
CA ILE A 63 7.48 8.83 12.28
C ILE A 63 8.85 8.49 11.67
N ASP A 64 9.55 7.53 12.25
CA ASP A 64 10.80 6.97 11.73
C ASP A 64 10.50 5.67 10.99
N PHE A 65 10.94 5.55 9.75
CA PHE A 65 10.89 4.33 8.97
C PHE A 65 12.27 3.94 8.47
N CYS A 66 12.80 2.84 8.98
CA CYS A 66 14.14 2.34 8.66
C CYS A 66 15.26 3.36 8.93
N GLY A 67 15.10 4.23 9.94
CA GLY A 67 16.07 5.25 10.32
C GLY A 67 15.92 6.59 9.58
N GLU A 68 14.85 6.78 8.82
CA GLU A 68 14.56 8.02 8.10
C GLU A 68 13.24 8.65 8.57
N ASP A 69 13.19 9.98 8.60
CA ASP A 69 11.96 10.71 8.91
C ASP A 69 10.95 10.58 7.77
N LEU A 70 9.87 9.84 8.04
CA LEU A 70 8.83 9.58 7.04
C LEU A 70 7.99 10.82 6.75
N ILE A 71 7.88 11.77 7.69
CA ILE A 71 7.03 12.95 7.53
C ILE A 71 7.51 13.85 6.40
N SER A 72 8.83 13.95 6.24
CA SER A 72 9.47 14.78 5.21
C SER A 72 9.34 14.25 3.78
N LEU A 73 8.87 13.00 3.60
CA LEU A 73 8.84 12.32 2.31
C LEU A 73 7.49 12.45 1.63
N GLU A 74 7.53 12.67 0.31
CA GLU A 74 6.36 12.65 -0.56
C GLU A 74 5.82 11.22 -0.76
N PRO A 75 4.53 11.03 -1.14
CA PRO A 75 3.92 9.70 -1.29
C PRO A 75 4.68 8.75 -2.22
N ASN A 76 5.19 9.26 -3.32
CA ASN A 76 5.99 8.49 -4.28
C ASN A 76 7.34 8.04 -3.70
N GLU A 77 7.97 8.87 -2.87
CA GLU A 77 9.22 8.52 -2.18
C GLU A 77 8.98 7.42 -1.15
N ARG A 78 7.88 7.51 -0.37
CA ARG A 78 7.46 6.47 0.58
C ARG A 78 7.19 5.15 -0.12
N ALA A 79 6.48 5.17 -1.25
CA ALA A 79 6.23 3.98 -2.05
C ALA A 79 7.54 3.36 -2.58
N ASN A 80 8.48 4.17 -3.06
CA ASN A 80 9.80 3.72 -3.52
C ASN A 80 10.67 3.15 -2.39
N LYS A 81 10.49 3.64 -1.16
CA LYS A 81 11.13 3.07 0.05
C LYS A 81 10.48 1.75 0.48
N GLY A 82 9.40 1.34 -0.16
CA GLY A 82 8.76 0.05 0.08
C GLY A 82 7.59 0.12 1.04
N ILE A 83 6.90 1.24 1.16
CA ILE A 83 5.60 1.33 1.83
C ILE A 83 4.50 1.08 0.80
N PHE A 84 3.60 0.16 1.10
CA PHE A 84 2.44 -0.18 0.30
C PHE A 84 1.17 -0.01 1.14
N LEU A 85 0.17 0.69 0.59
CA LEU A 85 -1.16 0.81 1.18
C LEU A 85 -2.17 0.10 0.29
N ALA A 86 -2.79 -0.95 0.83
CA ALA A 86 -3.99 -1.54 0.26
C ALA A 86 -5.21 -0.73 0.72
N PHE A 87 -5.92 -0.16 -0.24
CA PHE A 87 -7.06 0.71 0.03
C PHE A 87 -8.33 -0.09 0.34
N GLN A 88 -9.15 0.42 1.25
CA GLN A 88 -10.50 -0.12 1.46
C GLN A 88 -11.30 -0.17 0.14
N TYR A 89 -11.17 0.87 -0.68
CA TYR A 89 -11.76 0.96 -2.02
C TYR A 89 -10.67 1.23 -3.05
N PRO A 90 -10.17 0.19 -3.77
CA PRO A 90 -9.13 0.37 -4.78
C PRO A 90 -9.59 1.31 -5.90
N VAL A 91 -8.73 2.28 -6.23
CA VAL A 91 -9.02 3.34 -7.21
C VAL A 91 -9.08 2.76 -8.62
N GLU A 92 -10.00 3.26 -9.43
CA GLU A 92 -10.09 3.00 -10.88
C GLU A 92 -9.28 4.05 -11.64
N ILE A 93 -8.44 3.61 -12.58
CA ILE A 93 -7.65 4.52 -13.42
C ILE A 93 -7.98 4.22 -14.90
N PRO A 94 -8.94 4.95 -15.48
CA PRO A 94 -9.26 4.82 -16.90
C PRO A 94 -8.07 5.16 -17.80
N GLY A 95 -7.91 4.44 -18.91
CA GLY A 95 -6.83 4.66 -19.86
C GLY A 95 -5.50 3.99 -19.53
N VAL A 96 -5.30 3.48 -18.31
CA VAL A 96 -4.08 2.78 -17.91
C VAL A 96 -4.37 1.30 -17.68
N THR A 97 -3.69 0.41 -18.40
CA THR A 97 -3.86 -1.04 -18.21
C THR A 97 -3.18 -1.51 -16.93
N ASN A 98 -3.72 -2.59 -16.31
CA ASN A 98 -3.14 -3.21 -15.11
C ASN A 98 -1.66 -3.52 -15.30
N ILE A 99 -1.31 -4.15 -16.42
CA ILE A 99 0.08 -4.55 -16.69
C ILE A 99 1.01 -3.34 -16.77
N ASN A 100 0.58 -2.25 -17.41
CA ASN A 100 1.39 -1.03 -17.53
C ASN A 100 1.55 -0.34 -16.17
N PHE A 101 0.47 -0.26 -15.40
CA PHE A 101 0.52 0.33 -14.06
C PHE A 101 1.52 -0.41 -13.16
N ILE A 102 1.38 -1.74 -13.07
CA ILE A 102 2.24 -2.56 -12.20
C ILE A 102 3.70 -2.50 -12.68
N LYS A 103 3.93 -2.55 -14.01
CA LYS A 103 5.29 -2.45 -14.57
C LYS A 103 5.93 -1.11 -14.24
N THR A 104 5.20 -0.01 -14.42
CA THR A 104 5.71 1.34 -14.14
C THR A 104 6.08 1.50 -12.67
N ALA A 105 5.22 1.04 -11.74
CA ALA A 105 5.50 1.06 -10.31
C ALA A 105 6.71 0.18 -9.95
N PHE A 106 6.81 -1.01 -10.54
CA PHE A 106 7.93 -1.92 -10.33
C PHE A 106 9.26 -1.34 -10.82
N ASP A 107 9.26 -0.74 -12.02
CA ASP A 107 10.45 -0.09 -12.58
C ASP A 107 10.85 1.17 -11.78
N SER A 108 9.90 1.93 -11.25
CA SER A 108 10.18 3.05 -10.34
C SER A 108 10.92 2.59 -9.08
N ASN A 109 10.43 1.51 -8.46
CA ASN A 109 11.10 0.92 -7.28
C ASN A 109 12.51 0.41 -7.60
N ARG A 110 12.69 -0.21 -8.78
CA ARG A 110 14.02 -0.66 -9.23
C ARG A 110 14.97 0.51 -9.43
N LYS A 111 14.52 1.55 -10.14
CA LYS A 111 15.30 2.77 -10.37
C LYS A 111 15.72 3.44 -9.05
N PHE A 112 14.81 3.53 -8.09
CA PHE A 112 15.13 4.07 -6.76
C PHE A 112 16.24 3.27 -6.04
N ARG A 113 16.29 1.96 -6.29
CA ARG A 113 17.34 1.06 -5.76
C ARG A 113 18.62 1.01 -6.63
N GLY A 114 18.75 1.88 -7.63
CA GLY A 114 19.89 1.90 -8.55
C GLY A 114 19.94 0.72 -9.53
N LEU A 115 18.81 0.08 -9.78
CA LEU A 115 18.69 -1.05 -10.71
C LEU A 115 18.05 -0.60 -12.03
N ASP A 116 18.49 -1.20 -13.14
CA ASP A 116 17.85 -0.99 -14.43
C ASP A 116 16.39 -1.46 -14.46
N PRO A 117 15.53 -0.87 -15.32
CA PRO A 117 14.18 -1.37 -15.57
C PRO A 117 14.20 -2.85 -15.96
N ILE A 118 13.16 -3.58 -15.54
CA ILE A 118 13.04 -5.00 -15.89
C ILE A 118 12.80 -5.17 -17.38
N LYS A 119 13.48 -6.15 -17.99
CA LYS A 119 13.23 -6.48 -19.40
C LYS A 119 11.77 -6.92 -19.61
N PRO A 120 11.11 -6.52 -20.71
CA PRO A 120 9.69 -6.81 -20.94
C PRO A 120 9.35 -8.30 -20.84
N GLY A 121 10.18 -9.18 -21.39
CA GLY A 121 9.99 -10.63 -21.35
C GLY A 121 10.06 -11.21 -19.93
N ASP A 122 10.98 -10.71 -19.10
CA ASP A 122 11.14 -11.18 -17.73
C ASP A 122 9.98 -10.68 -16.86
N PHE A 123 9.51 -9.44 -17.08
CA PHE A 123 8.33 -8.93 -16.41
C PHE A 123 7.06 -9.72 -16.77
N LEU A 124 6.89 -10.10 -18.05
CA LEU A 124 5.75 -10.92 -18.48
C LEU A 124 5.75 -12.30 -17.82
N LYS A 125 6.93 -12.91 -17.64
CA LYS A 125 7.04 -14.18 -16.90
C LYS A 125 6.64 -13.99 -15.43
N LEU A 126 7.19 -12.97 -14.77
CA LEU A 126 6.91 -12.65 -13.38
C LEU A 126 5.41 -12.42 -13.13
N ILE A 127 4.79 -11.54 -13.92
CA ILE A 127 3.37 -11.20 -13.72
C ILE A 127 2.45 -12.39 -14.00
N LYS A 128 2.75 -13.23 -15.00
CA LYS A 128 1.99 -14.45 -15.29
C LYS A 128 2.09 -15.46 -14.14
N GLU A 129 3.28 -15.71 -13.62
CA GLU A 129 3.47 -16.60 -12.47
C GLU A 129 2.61 -16.13 -11.27
N LYS A 130 2.68 -14.86 -10.92
CA LYS A 130 1.94 -14.33 -9.78
C LYS A 130 0.42 -14.27 -10.02
N SER A 131 -0.01 -13.92 -11.24
CA SER A 131 -1.44 -13.92 -11.59
C SER A 131 -2.06 -15.31 -11.56
N GLN A 132 -1.33 -16.35 -11.97
CA GLN A 132 -1.79 -17.74 -11.88
C GLN A 132 -2.03 -18.19 -10.44
N ILE A 133 -1.13 -17.83 -9.50
CA ILE A 133 -1.28 -18.12 -8.07
C ILE A 133 -2.60 -17.54 -7.53
N LEU A 134 -2.98 -16.34 -8.00
CA LEU A 134 -4.17 -15.61 -7.56
C LEU A 134 -5.43 -15.93 -8.38
N GLY A 135 -5.35 -16.83 -9.35
CA GLY A 135 -6.46 -17.15 -10.25
C GLY A 135 -6.93 -15.95 -11.11
N ILE A 136 -6.00 -15.05 -11.48
CA ILE A 136 -6.30 -13.87 -12.32
C ILE A 136 -6.09 -14.25 -13.79
N PRO A 137 -7.13 -14.20 -14.64
CA PRO A 137 -7.00 -14.49 -16.07
C PRO A 137 -6.15 -13.46 -16.81
N ASP A 138 -5.46 -13.88 -17.87
CA ASP A 138 -4.55 -13.03 -18.67
C ASP A 138 -5.24 -11.81 -19.29
N ASP A 139 -6.52 -11.92 -19.65
CA ASP A 139 -7.29 -10.80 -20.19
C ASP A 139 -7.48 -9.67 -19.19
N ARG A 140 -7.55 -9.98 -17.88
CA ARG A 140 -7.64 -8.98 -16.80
C ARG A 140 -6.40 -8.10 -16.71
N LEU A 141 -5.22 -8.63 -17.01
CA LEU A 141 -3.98 -7.86 -17.03
C LEU A 141 -3.97 -6.78 -18.12
N LYS A 142 -4.71 -7.00 -19.20
CA LYS A 142 -4.84 -6.06 -20.33
C LYS A 142 -5.95 -5.03 -20.15
N ARG A 143 -6.86 -5.23 -19.19
CA ARG A 143 -7.93 -4.28 -18.90
C ARG A 143 -7.39 -3.07 -18.13
N GLN A 144 -8.15 -1.98 -18.20
CA GLN A 144 -7.85 -0.76 -17.43
C GLN A 144 -7.89 -1.04 -15.93
N LEU A 145 -7.02 -0.40 -15.18
CA LEU A 145 -6.82 -0.64 -13.76
C LEU A 145 -8.14 -0.51 -12.99
N ASN A 146 -8.61 -1.62 -12.46
CA ASN A 146 -9.81 -1.75 -11.63
C ASN A 146 -11.14 -1.33 -12.28
N VAL A 147 -11.14 -0.85 -13.53
CA VAL A 147 -12.36 -0.37 -14.20
C VAL A 147 -13.30 -1.53 -14.49
N GLY A 148 -14.50 -1.48 -13.91
CA GLY A 148 -15.52 -2.51 -14.04
C GLY A 148 -15.15 -3.86 -13.42
N PHE A 149 -14.20 -3.86 -12.46
CA PHE A 149 -13.89 -5.05 -11.67
C PHE A 149 -14.89 -5.18 -10.52
N SER A 150 -15.28 -6.40 -10.21
CA SER A 150 -16.00 -6.71 -8.98
C SER A 150 -15.11 -6.47 -7.74
N GLY A 151 -15.69 -6.40 -6.55
CA GLY A 151 -14.95 -6.23 -5.30
C GLY A 151 -13.84 -7.29 -5.14
N GLY A 152 -14.18 -8.57 -5.36
CA GLY A 152 -13.20 -9.66 -5.28
C GLY A 152 -12.09 -9.58 -6.34
N GLU A 153 -12.41 -9.11 -7.56
CA GLU A 153 -11.41 -8.90 -8.61
C GLU A 153 -10.45 -7.75 -8.25
N LYS A 154 -10.97 -6.64 -7.70
CA LYS A 154 -10.15 -5.52 -7.20
C LYS A 154 -9.19 -5.98 -6.11
N LYS A 155 -9.66 -6.79 -5.16
CA LYS A 155 -8.82 -7.33 -4.08
C LYS A 155 -7.73 -8.29 -4.59
N ARG A 156 -8.07 -9.21 -5.50
CA ARG A 156 -7.05 -10.05 -6.16
C ARG A 156 -6.02 -9.24 -6.93
N ASN A 157 -6.46 -8.17 -7.61
CA ASN A 157 -5.55 -7.28 -8.31
C ASN A 157 -4.61 -6.52 -7.37
N GLU A 158 -5.09 -6.10 -6.21
CA GLU A 158 -4.29 -5.47 -5.16
C GLU A 158 -3.28 -6.46 -4.54
N ALA A 159 -3.70 -7.72 -4.32
CA ALA A 159 -2.81 -8.79 -3.90
C ALA A 159 -1.71 -9.06 -4.95
N LEU A 160 -2.04 -8.99 -6.25
CA LEU A 160 -1.05 -9.11 -7.33
C LEU A 160 -0.01 -7.98 -7.26
N GLN A 161 -0.46 -6.74 -7.04
CA GLN A 161 0.45 -5.60 -6.86
C GLN A 161 1.37 -5.83 -5.66
N LEU A 162 0.82 -6.26 -4.51
CA LEU A 162 1.59 -6.57 -3.31
C LEU A 162 2.67 -7.64 -3.58
N MET A 163 2.30 -8.73 -4.26
CA MET A 163 3.24 -9.81 -4.58
C MET A 163 4.36 -9.38 -5.53
N ILE A 164 4.08 -8.52 -6.50
CA ILE A 164 5.07 -8.06 -7.47
C ILE A 164 5.96 -6.97 -6.90
N LEU A 165 5.39 -5.99 -6.22
CA LEU A 165 6.13 -4.86 -5.65
C LEU A 165 6.97 -5.26 -4.43
N ASN A 166 6.56 -6.33 -3.74
CA ASN A 166 7.25 -6.90 -2.58
C ASN A 166 7.73 -5.81 -1.59
N PRO A 167 6.79 -5.06 -0.99
CA PRO A 167 7.11 -3.93 -0.12
C PRO A 167 7.78 -4.38 1.18
N LEU A 168 8.46 -3.44 1.84
CA LEU A 168 9.00 -3.65 3.18
C LEU A 168 7.90 -3.57 4.26
N LEU A 169 6.96 -2.63 4.09
CA LEU A 169 5.80 -2.43 4.95
C LEU A 169 4.52 -2.49 4.11
N ALA A 170 3.65 -3.44 4.40
CA ALA A 170 2.31 -3.50 3.85
C ALA A 170 1.29 -3.04 4.89
N ILE A 171 0.52 -2.01 4.55
CA ILE A 171 -0.58 -1.49 5.34
C ILE A 171 -1.87 -1.96 4.68
N LEU A 172 -2.68 -2.75 5.39
CA LEU A 172 -3.92 -3.33 4.87
C LEU A 172 -5.11 -2.70 5.61
N ASP A 173 -5.83 -1.80 4.94
CA ASP A 173 -6.96 -1.08 5.53
C ASP A 173 -8.28 -1.75 5.13
N GLU A 174 -8.86 -2.57 6.03
CA GLU A 174 -10.13 -3.30 5.83
C GLU A 174 -10.21 -4.05 4.48
N THR A 175 -9.14 -4.75 4.13
CA THR A 175 -9.03 -5.46 2.84
C THR A 175 -10.04 -6.60 2.67
N ASP A 176 -10.67 -7.03 3.75
CA ASP A 176 -11.70 -8.06 3.84
C ASP A 176 -13.13 -7.51 3.71
N SER A 177 -13.31 -6.18 3.79
CA SER A 177 -14.62 -5.57 3.66
C SER A 177 -15.20 -5.79 2.25
N GLY A 178 -16.45 -6.32 2.17
CA GLY A 178 -17.16 -6.55 0.91
C GLY A 178 -16.72 -7.80 0.13
N LEU A 179 -16.01 -8.72 0.74
CA LEU A 179 -15.78 -10.05 0.18
C LEU A 179 -16.90 -11.00 0.60
N ASP A 180 -17.40 -11.81 -0.35
CA ASP A 180 -18.26 -12.95 -0.04
C ASP A 180 -17.48 -14.00 0.75
N VAL A 181 -18.17 -14.76 1.62
CA VAL A 181 -17.57 -15.80 2.48
C VAL A 181 -16.71 -16.80 1.69
N ASP A 182 -17.04 -17.05 0.43
CA ASP A 182 -16.28 -17.95 -0.46
C ASP A 182 -14.93 -17.37 -0.95
N ALA A 183 -14.70 -16.07 -0.80
CA ALA A 183 -13.44 -15.43 -1.16
C ALA A 183 -12.37 -15.54 -0.06
N PHE A 184 -12.73 -16.07 1.12
CA PHE A 184 -11.80 -16.32 2.24
C PHE A 184 -11.13 -17.70 2.21
N LYS A 185 -11.42 -18.52 1.22
CA LYS A 185 -10.76 -19.81 0.97
C LYS A 185 -9.64 -19.61 -0.03
#